data_64e180a122b9b097d592f1f4bf568f62
#
_entry.id   64e180a122b9b097d592f1f4bf568f62
#
_cell.length_a   1.000
_cell.length_b   1.000
_cell.length_c   1.000
_cell.angle_alpha   90.00
_cell.angle_beta   90.00
_cell.angle_gamma   90.00
#
_symmetry.space_group_name_H-M   'P 1'
#
loop_
_entity.id
_entity.type
_entity.pdbx_description
1 polymer ?
#
loop_
_entity_poly.entity_id
_entity_poly.type
_entity_poly.pdbx_seq_one_letter_code
_entity_poly.pdbx_strand_id
1 'polypeptide(L)'
;MFNENWDTVEKIVDMSNFWLMPTVEKKGFRHKVHESYNCYNEKCRIDEETDLLSRKKTYWVEVHKKDGRILSKAVLSLEKLYDFLQWHTR
;
A
#
# COMPACT_ATOMS: atom_id res chain seq x y z
N MET A 1 -4.39 -13.66 -10.07
CA MET A 1 -4.16 -12.28 -10.54
C MET A 1 -5.06 -11.32 -9.79
N PHE A 2 -4.54 -10.15 -9.47
CA PHE A 2 -5.29 -9.17 -8.70
C PHE A 2 -6.08 -8.25 -9.62
N ASN A 3 -7.33 -7.94 -9.24
CA ASN A 3 -8.08 -6.89 -9.90
C ASN A 3 -7.51 -5.53 -9.50
N GLU A 4 -7.40 -4.61 -10.46
CA GLU A 4 -6.86 -3.27 -10.26
C GLU A 4 -7.90 -2.35 -9.61
N ASN A 5 -8.31 -2.66 -8.37
CA ASN A 5 -9.24 -1.85 -7.62
C ASN A 5 -8.77 -1.68 -6.16
N TRP A 6 -9.38 -0.72 -5.47
CA TRP A 6 -8.97 -0.37 -4.11
C TRP A 6 -9.21 -1.49 -3.10
N ASP A 7 -10.28 -2.27 -3.27
CA ASP A 7 -10.57 -3.39 -2.39
C ASP A 7 -9.43 -4.42 -2.41
N THR A 8 -8.80 -4.59 -3.57
CA THR A 8 -7.66 -5.48 -3.71
C THR A 8 -6.44 -4.92 -2.97
N VAL A 9 -6.23 -3.60 -2.98
CA VAL A 9 -5.17 -2.97 -2.19
C VAL A 9 -5.37 -3.28 -0.71
N GLU A 10 -6.59 -3.12 -0.20
CA GLU A 10 -6.92 -3.43 1.20
C GLU A 10 -6.66 -4.89 1.53
N LYS A 11 -7.05 -5.82 0.63
CA LYS A 11 -6.80 -7.25 0.83
C LYS A 11 -5.31 -7.58 0.88
N ILE A 12 -4.52 -6.97 0.00
CA ILE A 12 -3.07 -7.18 -0.03
C ILE A 12 -2.45 -6.72 1.29
N VAL A 13 -2.88 -5.58 1.80
CA VAL A 13 -2.40 -5.03 3.06
C VAL A 13 -2.74 -5.97 4.22
N ASP A 14 -3.98 -6.47 4.26
CA ASP A 14 -4.42 -7.43 5.28
C ASP A 14 -3.61 -8.71 5.23
N MET A 15 -3.38 -9.26 4.04
CA MET A 15 -2.58 -10.47 3.87
C MET A 15 -1.12 -10.27 4.28
N SER A 16 -0.67 -9.03 4.32
CA SER A 16 0.69 -8.65 4.70
C SER A 16 0.80 -8.27 6.17
N ASN A 17 -0.19 -8.60 6.97
CA ASN A 17 -0.24 -8.40 8.42
C ASN A 17 -0.41 -6.94 8.89
N PHE A 18 -1.01 -6.08 8.06
CA PHE A 18 -1.32 -4.69 8.42
C PHE A 18 -2.83 -4.49 8.50
N TRP A 19 -3.45 -5.05 9.55
CA TRP A 19 -4.91 -5.05 9.69
C TRP A 19 -5.43 -4.17 10.84
N LEU A 20 -4.52 -3.57 11.62
CA LEU A 20 -4.93 -2.75 12.75
C LEU A 20 -5.12 -1.30 12.32
N MET A 21 -6.23 -0.71 12.76
CA MET A 21 -6.55 0.70 12.59
C MET A 21 -6.38 1.22 11.16
N PRO A 22 -6.92 0.51 10.14
CA PRO A 22 -6.77 0.97 8.77
C PRO A 22 -7.50 2.29 8.55
N THR A 23 -6.86 3.18 7.82
CA THR A 23 -7.45 4.45 7.43
C THR A 23 -7.31 4.66 5.93
N VAL A 24 -8.28 5.33 5.33
CA VAL A 24 -8.23 5.71 3.92
C VAL A 24 -8.39 7.22 3.82
N GLU A 25 -7.42 7.87 3.21
CA GLU A 25 -7.43 9.30 2.99
C GLU A 25 -7.46 9.59 1.49
N LYS A 26 -8.43 10.39 1.05
CA LYS A 26 -8.49 10.86 -0.33
C LYS A 26 -7.80 12.20 -0.44
N LYS A 27 -6.87 12.31 -1.40
CA LYS A 27 -6.15 13.56 -1.69
C LYS A 27 -6.51 14.07 -3.08
N GLY A 28 -7.81 14.19 -3.38
CA GLY A 28 -8.32 14.63 -4.67
C GLY A 28 -8.59 13.47 -5.61
N PHE A 29 -8.72 13.77 -6.90
CA PHE A 29 -9.09 12.76 -7.92
C PHE A 29 -7.97 11.78 -8.24
N ARG A 30 -6.72 12.17 -8.00
CA ARG A 30 -5.54 11.46 -8.48
C ARG A 30 -4.90 10.60 -7.43
N HIS A 31 -5.14 10.89 -6.17
CA HIS A 31 -4.47 10.22 -5.06
C HIS A 31 -5.44 9.58 -4.10
N LYS A 32 -5.07 8.42 -3.62
CA LYS A 32 -5.80 7.71 -2.57
C LYS A 32 -4.77 7.07 -1.65
N VAL A 33 -4.81 7.42 -0.39
CA VAL A 33 -3.82 6.98 0.59
C VAL A 33 -4.46 6.04 1.60
N HIS A 34 -3.80 4.93 1.85
CA HIS A 34 -4.19 3.95 2.87
C HIS A 34 -3.06 3.79 3.87
N GLU A 35 -3.38 3.89 5.15
CA GLU A 35 -2.43 3.62 6.22
C GLU A 35 -3.00 2.56 7.15
N SER A 36 -2.15 1.64 7.58
CA SER A 36 -2.54 0.58 8.51
C SER A 36 -1.35 0.17 9.35
N TYR A 37 -1.62 -0.53 10.44
CA TYR A 37 -0.61 -0.94 11.42
C TYR A 37 -0.69 -2.44 11.65
N ASN A 38 0.35 -3.02 12.21
CA ASN A 38 0.33 -4.39 12.70
C ASN A 38 0.52 -4.41 14.23
N CYS A 39 0.48 -5.60 14.81
CA CYS A 39 0.64 -5.77 16.25
C CYS A 39 2.05 -5.47 16.77
N TYR A 40 3.01 -5.29 15.87
CA TYR A 40 4.40 -4.94 16.22
C TYR A 40 4.64 -3.42 16.15
N ASN A 41 3.58 -2.63 16.00
CA ASN A 41 3.65 -1.18 15.85
C ASN A 41 4.42 -0.72 14.60
N GLU A 42 4.40 -1.53 13.57
CA GLU A 42 4.90 -1.16 12.24
C GLU A 42 3.74 -0.59 11.41
N LYS A 43 4.06 0.29 10.48
CA LYS A 43 3.05 0.96 9.65
C LYS A 43 3.27 0.65 8.17
N CYS A 44 2.19 0.41 7.45
CA CYS A 44 2.18 0.34 6.00
C CYS A 44 1.39 1.51 5.45
N ARG A 45 2.01 2.28 4.55
CA ARG A 45 1.35 3.38 3.86
C ARG A 45 1.42 3.13 2.36
N ILE A 46 0.27 3.23 1.69
CA ILE A 46 0.17 3.06 0.24
C ILE A 46 -0.49 4.30 -0.32
N ASP A 47 0.16 4.94 -1.29
CA ASP A 47 -0.37 6.06 -2.05
C ASP A 47 -0.62 5.58 -3.48
N GLU A 48 -1.89 5.50 -3.87
CA GLU A 48 -2.29 5.18 -5.23
C GLU A 48 -2.45 6.48 -6.02
N GLU A 49 -1.66 6.62 -7.07
CA GLU A 49 -1.78 7.76 -7.99
C GLU A 49 -2.35 7.28 -9.32
N THR A 50 -3.35 7.99 -9.83
CA THR A 50 -3.96 7.70 -11.12
C THR A 50 -3.62 8.82 -12.09
N ASP A 51 -3.04 8.48 -13.25
CA ASP A 51 -2.84 9.42 -14.35
C ASP A 51 -4.20 9.67 -15.02
N LEU A 52 -4.63 10.91 -15.05
CA LEU A 52 -5.96 11.26 -15.57
C LEU A 52 -6.10 11.06 -17.08
N LEU A 53 -5.00 11.10 -17.81
CA LEU A 53 -5.02 10.92 -19.28
C LEU A 53 -5.01 9.45 -19.67
N SER A 54 -4.04 8.70 -19.15
CA SER A 54 -3.88 7.28 -19.49
C SER A 54 -4.71 6.35 -18.61
N ARG A 55 -5.18 6.86 -17.46
CA ARG A 55 -5.87 6.12 -16.40
C ARG A 55 -5.00 5.00 -15.80
N LYS A 56 -3.70 5.06 -16.01
CA LYS A 56 -2.77 4.13 -15.39
C LYS A 56 -2.59 4.48 -13.92
N LYS A 57 -2.46 3.44 -13.10
CA LYS A 57 -2.25 3.58 -11.67
C LYS A 57 -0.82 3.20 -11.33
N THR A 58 -0.23 4.00 -10.45
CA THR A 58 1.05 3.68 -9.83
C THR A 58 0.87 3.72 -8.32
N TYR A 59 1.69 2.96 -7.61
CA TYR A 59 1.58 2.85 -6.17
C TYR A 59 2.92 3.17 -5.54
N TRP A 60 2.90 4.05 -4.56
CA TRP A 60 4.03 4.27 -3.67
C TRP A 60 3.74 3.53 -2.38
N VAL A 61 4.63 2.63 -1.98
CA VAL A 61 4.45 1.85 -0.75
C VAL A 61 5.59 2.15 0.20
N GLU A 62 5.24 2.36 1.48
CA GLU A 62 6.20 2.55 2.56
C GLU A 62 5.88 1.58 3.68
N VAL A 63 6.92 0.92 4.20
CA VAL A 63 6.80 0.11 5.41
C VAL A 63 7.72 0.74 6.45
N HIS A 64 7.11 1.21 7.53
CA HIS A 64 7.84 1.81 8.65
C HIS A 64 8.05 0.74 9.71
N LYS A 65 9.30 0.30 9.83
CA LYS A 65 9.66 -0.76 10.78
C LYS A 65 9.77 -0.19 12.18
N LYS A 66 9.57 -1.04 13.19
CA LYS A 66 9.62 -0.62 14.59
C LYS A 66 10.98 -0.08 15.03
N ASP A 67 12.05 -0.44 14.33
CA ASP A 67 13.41 0.05 14.61
C ASP A 67 13.72 1.41 13.96
N GLY A 68 12.73 2.01 13.31
CA GLY A 68 12.87 3.31 12.65
C GLY A 68 13.23 3.26 11.17
N ARG A 69 13.50 2.08 10.62
CA ARG A 69 13.78 1.95 9.19
C ARG A 69 12.52 2.17 8.38
N ILE A 70 12.67 2.84 7.24
CA ILE A 70 11.58 3.03 6.28
C ILE A 70 11.99 2.36 4.98
N LEU A 71 11.22 1.37 4.55
CA LEU A 71 11.40 0.67 3.30
C LEU A 71 10.34 1.18 2.33
N SER A 72 10.75 1.67 1.17
CA SER A 72 9.80 2.26 0.24
C SER A 72 10.13 1.91 -1.20
N LYS A 73 9.10 1.89 -2.04
CA LYS A 73 9.26 1.60 -3.46
C LYS A 73 8.05 2.10 -4.24
N ALA A 74 8.30 2.58 -5.47
CA ALA A 74 7.24 2.83 -6.45
C ALA A 74 7.03 1.54 -7.25
N VAL A 75 5.77 1.10 -7.36
CA VAL A 75 5.42 -0.10 -8.11
C VAL A 75 4.32 0.21 -9.11
N LEU A 76 4.31 -0.51 -10.23
CA LEU A 76 3.41 -0.26 -11.35
C LEU A 76 2.21 -1.21 -11.37
N SER A 77 2.16 -2.19 -10.48
CA SER A 77 1.07 -3.17 -10.45
C SER A 77 0.80 -3.66 -9.05
N LEU A 78 -0.39 -4.24 -8.84
CA LEU A 78 -0.76 -4.82 -7.55
C LEU A 78 0.05 -6.07 -7.25
N GLU A 79 0.46 -6.84 -8.26
CA GLU A 79 1.35 -7.98 -8.07
C GLU A 79 2.68 -7.53 -7.49
N LYS A 80 3.24 -6.44 -7.99
CA LYS A 80 4.50 -5.88 -7.48
C LYS A 80 4.33 -5.32 -6.07
N LEU A 81 3.18 -4.72 -5.77
CA LEU A 81 2.85 -4.27 -4.42
C LEU A 81 2.82 -5.45 -3.45
N TYR A 82 2.12 -6.50 -3.82
CA TYR A 82 2.04 -7.72 -3.02
C TYR A 82 3.42 -8.32 -2.78
N ASP A 83 4.23 -8.46 -3.83
CA ASP A 83 5.59 -9.00 -3.73
C ASP A 83 6.45 -8.18 -2.78
N PHE A 84 6.40 -6.86 -2.89
CA PHE A 84 7.15 -5.97 -2.01
C PHE A 84 6.75 -6.18 -0.55
N LEU A 85 5.45 -6.19 -0.26
CA LEU A 85 4.97 -6.37 1.10
C LEU A 85 5.31 -7.75 1.65
N GLN A 86 5.17 -8.80 0.87
CA GLN A 86 5.54 -10.16 1.31
C GLN A 86 7.03 -10.26 1.62
N TRP A 87 7.87 -9.60 0.84
CA TRP A 87 9.31 -9.62 1.06
C TRP A 87 9.72 -8.89 2.35
N HIS A 88 9.07 -7.76 2.66
CA HIS A 88 9.50 -6.88 3.75
C HIS A 88 8.71 -7.02 5.05
N THR A 89 7.67 -7.83 5.08
CA THR A 89 6.79 -7.97 6.25
C THR A 89 6.76 -9.36 6.85
N ARG A 90 7.65 -10.21 6.41
CA ARG A 90 7.79 -11.56 6.96
C ARG A 90 8.60 -11.55 8.25
#